data_bda893d25899c2144774e8ce02d60b6b
#
_entry.id   bda893d25899c2144774e8ce02d60b6b
#
_cell.length_a   1.000
_cell.length_b   1.000
_cell.length_c   1.000
_cell.angle_alpha   90.00
_cell.angle_beta   90.00
_cell.angle_gamma   90.00
#
_symmetry.space_group_name_H-M   'P 1'
#
loop_
_entity.id
_entity.type
_entity.pdbx_description
1 polymer ?
#
loop_
_entity_poly.entity_id
_entity_poly.type
_entity_poly.pdbx_seq_one_letter_code
_entity_poly.pdbx_strand_id
1 'polypeptide(L)'
;LLFIGFSITIRAKFAQHKEYHNLSQASSAKAGVIFAICAYTMWGIAPIYFKSLMSIPAAEVLMHRVVWSALVLVVLISLVKQWHKIRTALQSTKVIVTLLCAGMLLALNWLLFIWAVNNDRLLESSLGYYINPLINVFFGRLFLGEVLRPVQKLAVAIAAVGVAIMIFNYGQVPWIALTLAVTFSVYGLLRKQVAVDSMPGLLIETMMMLPIALVYWFWFAQVSGNLVENDNNLNLLLMAAGIVTTAPLLCFTAAARRIKYSTLGFFQYIGPSIMFCLAVLVYHEPLSQARLITFGFVWFALAVFSYDSLNQYRRDRKTRKLAAMAEARPTTMRPE
;
A
#
# COMPACT_ATOMS: atom_id res chain seq x y z
N LEU A 1 33.30 -39.17 -22.68
CA LEU A 1 32.34 -39.44 -21.59
C LEU A 1 32.41 -38.37 -20.47
N LEU A 2 33.59 -37.89 -20.06
CA LEU A 2 33.75 -36.87 -19.00
C LEU A 2 33.15 -35.49 -19.38
N PHE A 3 33.24 -35.04 -20.63
CA PHE A 3 32.68 -33.78 -21.10
C PHE A 3 31.13 -33.78 -21.17
N ILE A 4 30.52 -34.92 -21.44
CA ILE A 4 29.05 -35.09 -21.50
C ILE A 4 28.48 -35.04 -20.08
N GLY A 5 29.12 -35.69 -19.11
CA GLY A 5 28.69 -35.64 -17.70
C GLY A 5 28.80 -34.23 -17.09
N PHE A 6 29.84 -33.46 -17.43
CA PHE A 6 30.03 -32.09 -16.95
C PHE A 6 28.97 -31.15 -17.52
N SER A 7 28.62 -31.30 -18.80
CA SER A 7 27.58 -30.48 -19.44
C SER A 7 26.17 -30.74 -18.86
N ILE A 8 25.87 -32.02 -18.53
CA ILE A 8 24.58 -32.40 -17.91
C ILE A 8 24.48 -31.82 -16.49
N THR A 9 25.56 -31.89 -15.71
CA THR A 9 25.59 -31.37 -14.34
C THR A 9 25.44 -29.83 -14.30
N ILE A 10 26.06 -29.12 -15.24
CA ILE A 10 25.90 -27.66 -15.35
C ILE A 10 24.47 -27.30 -15.76
N ARG A 11 23.89 -27.99 -16.75
CA ARG A 11 22.49 -27.74 -17.16
C ARG A 11 21.50 -28.02 -16.03
N ALA A 12 21.70 -29.10 -15.25
CA ALA A 12 20.86 -29.41 -14.09
C ALA A 12 20.97 -28.33 -12.99
N LYS A 13 22.19 -27.85 -12.69
CA LYS A 13 22.39 -26.75 -11.74
C LYS A 13 21.76 -25.43 -12.22
N PHE A 14 21.85 -25.11 -13.52
CA PHE A 14 21.19 -23.94 -14.08
C PHE A 14 19.66 -24.05 -14.05
N ALA A 15 19.09 -25.22 -14.38
CA ALA A 15 17.66 -25.49 -14.29
C ALA A 15 17.17 -25.37 -12.85
N GLN A 16 17.88 -25.97 -11.91
CA GLN A 16 17.58 -25.91 -10.47
C GLN A 16 17.66 -24.47 -9.93
N HIS A 17 18.67 -23.70 -10.33
CA HIS A 17 18.80 -22.28 -9.95
C HIS A 17 17.66 -21.43 -10.50
N LYS A 18 17.24 -21.66 -11.76
CA LYS A 18 16.11 -20.98 -12.39
C LYS A 18 14.77 -21.35 -11.71
N GLU A 19 14.62 -22.60 -11.30
CA GLU A 19 13.44 -23.07 -10.57
C GLU A 19 13.35 -22.46 -9.17
N TYR A 20 14.46 -22.44 -8.40
CA TYR A 20 14.54 -21.74 -7.11
C TYR A 20 14.20 -20.27 -7.23
N HIS A 21 14.72 -19.60 -8.26
CA HIS A 21 14.43 -18.18 -8.52
C HIS A 21 12.95 -17.95 -8.83
N ASN A 22 12.33 -18.82 -9.64
CA ASN A 22 10.91 -18.73 -10.00
C ASN A 22 9.97 -19.04 -8.81
N LEU A 23 10.33 -20.01 -7.96
CA LEU A 23 9.58 -20.33 -6.74
C LEU A 23 9.68 -19.20 -5.72
N SER A 24 10.86 -18.63 -5.55
CA SER A 24 11.09 -17.45 -4.71
C SER A 24 10.28 -16.23 -5.16
N GLN A 25 10.24 -15.93 -6.46
CA GLN A 25 9.43 -14.85 -7.00
C GLN A 25 7.93 -15.08 -6.83
N ALA A 26 7.45 -16.30 -7.04
CA ALA A 26 6.04 -16.64 -6.86
C ALA A 26 5.60 -16.56 -5.40
N SER A 27 6.45 -16.98 -4.46
CA SER A 27 6.24 -16.86 -3.02
C SER A 27 6.21 -15.37 -2.61
N SER A 28 7.14 -14.58 -3.14
CA SER A 28 7.20 -13.14 -2.90
C SER A 28 5.94 -12.42 -3.40
N ALA A 29 5.44 -12.75 -4.59
CA ALA A 29 4.22 -12.14 -5.14
C ALA A 29 2.97 -12.50 -4.31
N LYS A 30 2.84 -13.73 -3.83
CA LYS A 30 1.74 -14.12 -2.91
C LYS A 30 1.79 -13.32 -1.62
N ALA A 31 2.96 -13.22 -1.00
CA ALA A 31 3.15 -12.41 0.20
C ALA A 31 2.77 -10.95 -0.07
N GLY A 32 3.13 -10.41 -1.24
CA GLY A 32 2.77 -9.07 -1.66
C GLY A 32 1.26 -8.84 -1.75
N VAL A 33 0.51 -9.82 -2.27
CA VAL A 33 -0.98 -9.77 -2.31
C VAL A 33 -1.56 -9.79 -0.90
N ILE A 34 -1.08 -10.68 -0.03
CA ILE A 34 -1.54 -10.74 1.36
C ILE A 34 -1.28 -9.40 2.07
N PHE A 35 -0.08 -8.85 1.93
CA PHE A 35 0.25 -7.55 2.50
C PHE A 35 -0.63 -6.42 1.96
N ALA A 36 -0.98 -6.43 0.67
CA ALA A 36 -1.89 -5.44 0.10
C ALA A 36 -3.29 -5.55 0.72
N ILE A 37 -3.84 -6.77 0.80
CA ILE A 37 -5.15 -7.02 1.43
C ILE A 37 -5.13 -6.57 2.88
N CYS A 38 -4.12 -6.97 3.67
CA CYS A 38 -3.99 -6.57 5.08
C CYS A 38 -3.93 -5.03 5.21
N ALA A 39 -3.11 -4.34 4.41
CA ALA A 39 -2.97 -2.90 4.47
C ALA A 39 -4.30 -2.18 4.24
N TYR A 40 -4.98 -2.52 3.15
CA TYR A 40 -6.22 -1.84 2.77
C TYR A 40 -7.42 -2.25 3.63
N THR A 41 -7.42 -3.47 4.19
CA THR A 41 -8.41 -3.88 5.20
C THR A 41 -8.22 -3.07 6.50
N MET A 42 -6.98 -2.95 6.99
CA MET A 42 -6.69 -2.12 8.16
C MET A 42 -7.08 -0.66 7.95
N TRP A 43 -6.80 -0.07 6.78
CA TRP A 43 -7.26 1.29 6.48
C TRP A 43 -8.77 1.37 6.29
N GLY A 44 -9.42 0.32 5.78
CA GLY A 44 -10.88 0.26 5.64
C GLY A 44 -11.62 0.30 6.98
N ILE A 45 -11.07 -0.34 8.02
CA ILE A 45 -11.65 -0.36 9.37
C ILE A 45 -11.14 0.78 10.28
N ALA A 46 -10.09 1.49 9.86
CA ALA A 46 -9.49 2.59 10.64
C ALA A 46 -10.49 3.70 11.05
N PRO A 47 -11.55 4.03 10.29
CA PRO A 47 -12.56 4.99 10.73
C PRO A 47 -13.20 4.65 12.08
N ILE A 48 -13.34 3.37 12.43
CA ILE A 48 -13.87 2.94 13.73
C ILE A 48 -12.97 3.49 14.86
N TYR A 49 -11.65 3.33 14.70
CA TYR A 49 -10.67 3.82 15.65
C TYR A 49 -10.66 5.37 15.68
N PHE A 50 -10.61 6.04 14.52
CA PHE A 50 -10.57 7.51 14.49
C PHE A 50 -11.84 8.15 15.03
N LYS A 51 -12.99 7.48 14.93
CA LYS A 51 -14.25 7.94 15.53
C LYS A 51 -14.14 8.03 17.06
N SER A 52 -13.36 7.17 17.70
CA SER A 52 -13.13 7.23 19.16
C SER A 52 -12.22 8.40 19.57
N LEU A 53 -11.60 9.09 18.61
CA LEU A 53 -10.71 10.24 18.85
C LEU A 53 -11.31 11.55 18.30
N MET A 54 -12.61 11.61 17.99
CA MET A 54 -13.23 12.82 17.39
C MET A 54 -13.17 14.07 18.28
N SER A 55 -13.05 13.91 19.60
CA SER A 55 -12.87 15.02 20.53
C SER A 55 -11.47 15.63 20.50
N ILE A 56 -10.49 14.97 19.88
CA ILE A 56 -9.10 15.41 19.81
C ILE A 56 -8.85 16.12 18.47
N PRO A 57 -8.21 17.31 18.46
CA PRO A 57 -7.84 17.99 17.24
C PRO A 57 -7.03 17.10 16.30
N ALA A 58 -7.38 17.07 15.02
CA ALA A 58 -6.77 16.18 14.05
C ALA A 58 -5.24 16.32 13.96
N ALA A 59 -4.72 17.54 14.18
CA ALA A 59 -3.27 17.78 14.21
C ALA A 59 -2.59 17.12 15.42
N GLU A 60 -3.26 17.09 16.58
CA GLU A 60 -2.76 16.38 17.77
C GLU A 60 -2.79 14.86 17.56
N VAL A 61 -3.85 14.33 16.96
CA VAL A 61 -3.91 12.91 16.55
C VAL A 61 -2.74 12.59 15.62
N LEU A 62 -2.45 13.44 14.63
CA LEU A 62 -1.32 13.24 13.70
C LEU A 62 0.03 13.25 14.43
N MET A 63 0.22 14.18 15.35
CA MET A 63 1.41 14.25 16.20
C MET A 63 1.63 12.93 16.95
N HIS A 64 0.60 12.44 17.66
CA HIS A 64 0.67 11.15 18.37
C HIS A 64 0.95 9.98 17.42
N ARG A 65 0.35 9.98 16.23
CA ARG A 65 0.64 8.96 15.19
C ARG A 65 2.13 8.91 14.85
N VAL A 66 2.77 10.06 14.66
CA VAL A 66 4.21 10.11 14.32
C VAL A 66 5.06 9.64 15.50
N VAL A 67 4.83 10.18 16.69
CA VAL A 67 5.64 9.88 17.89
C VAL A 67 5.53 8.41 18.26
N TRP A 68 4.33 7.87 18.39
CA TRP A 68 4.12 6.47 18.74
C TRP A 68 4.53 5.50 17.63
N SER A 69 4.43 5.91 16.35
CA SER A 69 4.98 5.11 15.23
C SER A 69 6.49 5.03 15.29
N ALA A 70 7.18 6.13 15.64
CA ALA A 70 8.63 6.12 15.83
C ALA A 70 9.03 5.10 16.91
N LEU A 71 8.35 5.12 18.07
CA LEU A 71 8.60 4.17 19.15
C LEU A 71 8.36 2.73 18.71
N VAL A 72 7.20 2.44 18.10
CA VAL A 72 6.85 1.11 17.60
C VAL A 72 7.91 0.60 16.61
N LEU A 73 8.33 1.45 15.67
CA LEU A 73 9.33 1.07 14.66
C LEU A 73 10.71 0.85 15.28
N VAL A 74 11.13 1.65 16.26
CA VAL A 74 12.39 1.44 17.00
C VAL A 74 12.36 0.09 17.71
N VAL A 75 11.27 -0.22 18.40
CA VAL A 75 11.10 -1.53 19.07
C VAL A 75 11.15 -2.67 18.05
N LEU A 76 10.38 -2.58 16.97
CA LEU A 76 10.36 -3.63 15.93
C LEU A 76 11.73 -3.85 15.28
N ILE A 77 12.44 -2.77 14.93
CA ILE A 77 13.79 -2.84 14.34
C ILE A 77 14.77 -3.48 15.32
N SER A 78 14.66 -3.16 16.60
CA SER A 78 15.51 -3.72 17.66
C SER A 78 15.26 -5.22 17.85
N LEU A 79 13.99 -5.63 17.90
CA LEU A 79 13.60 -7.05 18.01
C LEU A 79 14.07 -7.88 16.82
N VAL A 80 13.95 -7.33 15.60
CA VAL A 80 14.36 -8.04 14.36
C VAL A 80 15.85 -7.84 14.05
N LYS A 81 16.57 -7.05 14.89
CA LYS A 81 18.01 -6.75 14.77
C LYS A 81 18.43 -6.19 13.40
N GLN A 82 17.60 -5.32 12.80
CA GLN A 82 17.85 -4.76 11.47
C GLN A 82 18.53 -3.37 11.46
N TRP A 83 19.15 -2.94 12.55
CA TRP A 83 19.87 -1.67 12.63
C TRP A 83 20.97 -1.51 11.57
N HIS A 84 21.63 -2.62 11.18
CA HIS A 84 22.62 -2.60 10.11
C HIS A 84 22.04 -2.11 8.77
N LYS A 85 20.79 -2.47 8.45
CA LYS A 85 20.12 -2.02 7.21
C LYS A 85 19.85 -0.52 7.21
N ILE A 86 19.56 0.07 8.40
CA ILE A 86 19.40 1.52 8.55
C ILE A 86 20.73 2.20 8.29
N ARG A 87 21.82 1.72 8.93
CA ARG A 87 23.15 2.28 8.72
C ARG A 87 23.56 2.26 7.25
N THR A 88 23.33 1.12 6.57
CA THR A 88 23.60 0.99 5.12
C THR A 88 22.72 1.94 4.30
N ALA A 89 21.45 2.09 4.62
CA ALA A 89 20.55 3.01 3.91
C ALA A 89 20.99 4.47 4.06
N LEU A 90 21.45 4.86 5.25
CA LEU A 90 21.95 6.22 5.54
C LEU A 90 23.31 6.53 4.88
N GLN A 91 24.02 5.56 4.34
CA GLN A 91 25.25 5.78 3.55
C GLN A 91 24.98 6.25 2.12
N SER A 92 23.75 6.09 1.63
CA SER A 92 23.37 6.47 0.27
C SER A 92 22.57 7.76 0.25
N THR A 93 23.17 8.85 -0.22
CA THR A 93 22.48 10.14 -0.38
C THR A 93 21.22 10.01 -1.23
N LYS A 94 21.25 9.19 -2.30
CA LYS A 94 20.08 8.93 -3.14
C LYS A 94 18.94 8.33 -2.34
N VAL A 95 19.23 7.38 -1.45
CA VAL A 95 18.22 6.75 -0.58
C VAL A 95 17.66 7.77 0.41
N ILE A 96 18.52 8.55 1.06
CA ILE A 96 18.11 9.59 2.03
C ILE A 96 17.18 10.60 1.35
N VAL A 97 17.58 11.16 0.21
CA VAL A 97 16.77 12.15 -0.52
C VAL A 97 15.43 11.54 -0.96
N THR A 98 15.43 10.28 -1.46
CA THR A 98 14.20 9.62 -1.88
C THR A 98 13.25 9.40 -0.70
N LEU A 99 13.76 8.98 0.47
CA LEU A 99 12.95 8.77 1.67
C LEU A 99 12.48 10.10 2.27
N LEU A 100 13.32 11.15 2.21
CA LEU A 100 12.92 12.50 2.62
C LEU A 100 11.76 13.00 1.75
N CYS A 101 11.88 12.92 0.43
CA CYS A 101 10.80 13.29 -0.48
C CYS A 101 9.53 12.46 -0.23
N ALA A 102 9.67 11.15 -0.01
CA ALA A 102 8.55 10.27 0.32
C ALA A 102 7.87 10.68 1.63
N GLY A 103 8.63 10.93 2.68
CA GLY A 103 8.12 11.40 3.98
C GLY A 103 7.44 12.76 3.88
N MET A 104 8.02 13.71 3.15
CA MET A 104 7.40 15.04 2.92
C MET A 104 6.08 14.92 2.15
N LEU A 105 6.02 14.09 1.10
CA LEU A 105 4.78 13.85 0.36
C LEU A 105 3.71 13.22 1.25
N LEU A 106 4.07 12.29 2.11
CA LEU A 106 3.16 11.67 3.05
C LEU A 106 2.67 12.68 4.10
N ALA A 107 3.57 13.51 4.65
CA ALA A 107 3.23 14.57 5.59
C ALA A 107 2.28 15.60 4.97
N LEU A 108 2.57 16.06 3.74
CA LEU A 108 1.71 16.96 2.98
C LEU A 108 0.34 16.34 2.71
N ASN A 109 0.30 15.08 2.32
CA ASN A 109 -0.93 14.33 2.09
C ASN A 109 -1.80 14.32 3.36
N TRP A 110 -1.22 13.98 4.51
CA TRP A 110 -1.94 13.95 5.77
C TRP A 110 -2.38 15.35 6.23
N LEU A 111 -1.51 16.35 6.08
CA LEU A 111 -1.86 17.74 6.41
C LEU A 111 -3.04 18.23 5.58
N LEU A 112 -3.02 17.98 4.27
CA LEU A 112 -4.11 18.36 3.37
C LEU A 112 -5.41 17.61 3.71
N PHE A 113 -5.31 16.32 4.05
CA PHE A 113 -6.47 15.53 4.48
C PHE A 113 -7.10 16.12 5.76
N ILE A 114 -6.27 16.42 6.77
CA ILE A 114 -6.71 17.03 8.02
C ILE A 114 -7.36 18.39 7.76
N TRP A 115 -6.68 19.22 6.96
CA TRP A 115 -7.23 20.53 6.58
C TRP A 115 -8.58 20.40 5.89
N ALA A 116 -8.73 19.43 4.98
CA ALA A 116 -10.01 19.20 4.29
C ALA A 116 -11.12 18.77 5.24
N VAL A 117 -10.82 17.91 6.22
CA VAL A 117 -11.78 17.49 7.27
C VAL A 117 -12.21 18.68 8.11
N ASN A 118 -11.28 19.54 8.54
CA ASN A 118 -11.56 20.69 9.39
C ASN A 118 -12.28 21.84 8.66
N ASN A 119 -12.32 21.82 7.32
CA ASN A 119 -13.01 22.82 6.49
C ASN A 119 -14.24 22.24 5.79
N ASP A 120 -14.86 21.19 6.36
CA ASP A 120 -16.09 20.55 5.85
C ASP A 120 -15.99 20.02 4.41
N ARG A 121 -14.75 19.71 3.95
CA ARG A 121 -14.46 19.16 2.61
C ARG A 121 -14.19 17.64 2.62
N LEU A 122 -14.79 16.93 3.58
CA LEU A 122 -14.60 15.49 3.74
C LEU A 122 -15.04 14.72 2.48
N LEU A 123 -16.11 15.14 1.82
CA LEU A 123 -16.58 14.52 0.59
C LEU A 123 -15.52 14.60 -0.51
N GLU A 124 -14.91 15.77 -0.70
CA GLU A 124 -13.85 15.97 -1.70
C GLU A 124 -12.61 15.14 -1.37
N SER A 125 -12.18 15.11 -0.11
CA SER A 125 -11.04 14.28 0.28
C SER A 125 -11.30 12.78 0.07
N SER A 126 -12.54 12.33 0.28
CA SER A 126 -12.93 10.95 0.05
C SER A 126 -12.86 10.53 -1.44
N LEU A 127 -13.12 11.46 -2.38
CA LEU A 127 -12.95 11.22 -3.81
C LEU A 127 -11.52 10.78 -4.17
N GLY A 128 -10.53 11.27 -3.43
CA GLY A 128 -9.13 10.90 -3.63
C GLY A 128 -8.89 9.40 -3.53
N TYR A 129 -9.59 8.70 -2.65
CA TYR A 129 -9.49 7.24 -2.50
C TYR A 129 -9.99 6.46 -3.71
N TYR A 130 -10.88 7.05 -4.52
CA TYR A 130 -11.36 6.43 -5.75
C TYR A 130 -10.48 6.76 -6.95
N ILE A 131 -9.88 7.96 -6.97
CA ILE A 131 -8.98 8.42 -8.04
C ILE A 131 -7.61 7.75 -7.92
N ASN A 132 -7.10 7.57 -6.70
CA ASN A 132 -5.75 7.08 -6.43
C ASN A 132 -5.42 5.74 -7.10
N PRO A 133 -6.28 4.70 -7.11
CA PRO A 133 -6.02 3.46 -7.82
C PRO A 133 -5.77 3.65 -9.33
N LEU A 134 -6.50 4.56 -9.96
CA LEU A 134 -6.33 4.86 -11.39
C LEU A 134 -4.99 5.54 -11.65
N ILE A 135 -4.57 6.47 -10.78
CA ILE A 135 -3.25 7.11 -10.85
C ILE A 135 -2.14 6.07 -10.63
N ASN A 136 -2.31 5.13 -9.69
CA ASN A 136 -1.35 4.04 -9.48
C ASN A 136 -1.18 3.18 -10.75
N VAL A 137 -2.27 2.88 -11.44
CA VAL A 137 -2.23 2.16 -12.73
C VAL A 137 -1.51 3.00 -13.79
N PHE A 138 -1.83 4.28 -13.90
CA PHE A 138 -1.20 5.20 -14.83
C PHE A 138 0.31 5.33 -14.54
N PHE A 139 0.72 5.51 -13.29
CA PHE A 139 2.13 5.57 -12.89
C PHE A 139 2.86 4.24 -13.08
N GLY A 140 2.19 3.12 -12.82
CA GLY A 140 2.73 1.80 -13.14
C GLY A 140 3.08 1.65 -14.61
N ARG A 141 2.21 2.16 -15.50
CA ARG A 141 2.45 2.15 -16.94
C ARG A 141 3.56 3.14 -17.33
N LEU A 142 3.49 4.37 -16.84
CA LEU A 142 4.36 5.47 -17.28
C LEU A 142 5.80 5.32 -16.76
N PHE A 143 5.97 5.06 -15.46
CA PHE A 143 7.28 5.09 -14.80
C PHE A 143 7.91 3.72 -14.59
N LEU A 144 7.10 2.66 -14.58
CA LEU A 144 7.57 1.29 -14.31
C LEU A 144 7.46 0.38 -15.54
N GLY A 145 6.95 0.88 -16.67
CA GLY A 145 6.79 0.10 -17.89
C GLY A 145 5.82 -1.07 -17.75
N GLU A 146 4.92 -1.06 -16.74
CA GLU A 146 3.98 -2.14 -16.52
C GLU A 146 2.99 -2.24 -17.68
N VAL A 147 2.83 -3.44 -18.22
CA VAL A 147 1.88 -3.72 -19.30
C VAL A 147 0.67 -4.42 -18.73
N LEU A 148 -0.51 -3.81 -18.98
CA LEU A 148 -1.79 -4.39 -18.62
C LEU A 148 -2.28 -5.32 -19.72
N ARG A 149 -2.84 -6.46 -19.33
CA ARG A 149 -3.55 -7.36 -20.25
C ARG A 149 -4.85 -6.71 -20.75
N PRO A 150 -5.42 -7.14 -21.89
CA PRO A 150 -6.66 -6.54 -22.41
C PRO A 150 -7.81 -6.50 -21.41
N VAL A 151 -8.02 -7.60 -20.66
CA VAL A 151 -9.06 -7.69 -19.65
C VAL A 151 -8.79 -6.73 -18.47
N GLN A 152 -7.53 -6.53 -18.10
CA GLN A 152 -7.15 -5.54 -17.09
C GLN A 152 -7.38 -4.10 -17.57
N LYS A 153 -7.11 -3.81 -18.84
CA LYS A 153 -7.44 -2.50 -19.43
C LYS A 153 -8.94 -2.22 -19.38
N LEU A 154 -9.76 -3.24 -19.69
CA LEU A 154 -11.22 -3.13 -19.58
C LEU A 154 -11.65 -2.84 -18.13
N ALA A 155 -11.09 -3.55 -17.15
CA ALA A 155 -11.38 -3.30 -15.74
C ALA A 155 -11.01 -1.86 -15.32
N VAL A 156 -9.85 -1.35 -15.78
CA VAL A 156 -9.46 0.06 -15.54
C VAL A 156 -10.45 1.03 -16.16
N ALA A 157 -10.88 0.78 -17.40
CA ALA A 157 -11.86 1.64 -18.08
C ALA A 157 -13.21 1.65 -17.33
N ILE A 158 -13.69 0.50 -16.88
CA ILE A 158 -14.93 0.39 -16.09
C ILE A 158 -14.80 1.19 -14.77
N ALA A 159 -13.70 1.03 -14.04
CA ALA A 159 -13.44 1.80 -12.81
C ALA A 159 -13.37 3.31 -13.10
N ALA A 160 -12.71 3.71 -14.18
CA ALA A 160 -12.60 5.11 -14.59
C ALA A 160 -13.96 5.74 -14.90
N VAL A 161 -14.88 4.99 -15.54
CA VAL A 161 -16.27 5.44 -15.77
C VAL A 161 -16.98 5.70 -14.44
N GLY A 162 -16.89 4.77 -13.47
CA GLY A 162 -17.48 4.95 -12.16
C GLY A 162 -16.94 6.18 -11.42
N VAL A 163 -15.62 6.39 -11.46
CA VAL A 163 -14.97 7.57 -10.87
C VAL A 163 -15.37 8.85 -11.59
N ALA A 164 -15.45 8.83 -12.93
CA ALA A 164 -15.88 9.98 -13.71
C ALA A 164 -17.32 10.41 -13.35
N ILE A 165 -18.26 9.46 -13.22
CA ILE A 165 -19.63 9.75 -12.77
C ILE A 165 -19.61 10.47 -11.42
N MET A 166 -18.79 10.05 -10.48
CA MET A 166 -18.67 10.66 -9.17
C MET A 166 -18.09 12.07 -9.24
N ILE A 167 -17.07 12.31 -10.08
CA ILE A 167 -16.45 13.62 -10.30
C ILE A 167 -17.47 14.57 -10.94
N PHE A 168 -18.19 14.14 -11.97
CA PHE A 168 -19.22 14.95 -12.63
C PHE A 168 -20.36 15.32 -11.68
N ASN A 169 -20.80 14.42 -10.83
CA ASN A 169 -21.81 14.71 -9.81
C ASN A 169 -21.31 15.64 -8.70
N TYR A 170 -19.99 15.75 -8.51
CA TYR A 170 -19.41 16.72 -7.56
C TYR A 170 -19.56 18.17 -8.03
N GLY A 171 -19.62 18.39 -9.35
CA GLY A 171 -19.97 19.67 -9.96
C GLY A 171 -18.86 20.73 -10.02
N GLN A 172 -17.68 20.43 -9.49
CA GLN A 172 -16.49 21.30 -9.54
C GLN A 172 -15.22 20.46 -9.63
N VAL A 173 -14.09 21.11 -9.99
CA VAL A 173 -12.79 20.40 -10.02
C VAL A 173 -12.38 19.98 -8.61
N PRO A 174 -12.27 18.68 -8.32
CA PRO A 174 -11.95 18.18 -6.97
C PRO A 174 -10.43 18.25 -6.72
N TRP A 175 -9.89 19.47 -6.56
CA TRP A 175 -8.45 19.68 -6.46
C TRP A 175 -7.82 18.99 -5.23
N ILE A 176 -8.54 18.93 -4.10
CA ILE A 176 -8.09 18.24 -2.89
C ILE A 176 -7.95 16.74 -3.19
N ALA A 177 -8.98 16.13 -3.80
CA ALA A 177 -8.97 14.74 -4.18
C ALA A 177 -7.80 14.40 -5.12
N LEU A 178 -7.59 15.23 -6.13
CA LEU A 178 -6.49 15.07 -7.09
C LEU A 178 -5.12 15.18 -6.39
N THR A 179 -4.94 16.19 -5.53
CA THR A 179 -3.69 16.38 -4.79
C THR A 179 -3.42 15.21 -3.85
N LEU A 180 -4.43 14.75 -3.09
CA LEU A 180 -4.32 13.59 -2.21
C LEU A 180 -3.97 12.33 -3.00
N ALA A 181 -4.64 12.09 -4.12
CA ALA A 181 -4.40 10.92 -4.95
C ALA A 181 -3.02 10.95 -5.60
N VAL A 182 -2.58 12.09 -6.14
CA VAL A 182 -1.25 12.23 -6.76
C VAL A 182 -0.15 12.09 -5.72
N THR A 183 -0.21 12.81 -4.60
CA THR A 183 0.84 12.78 -3.57
C THR A 183 1.02 11.38 -2.97
N PHE A 184 -0.08 10.66 -2.70
CA PHE A 184 0.00 9.30 -2.20
C PHE A 184 0.49 8.31 -3.27
N SER A 185 0.11 8.49 -4.54
CA SER A 185 0.62 7.67 -5.64
C SER A 185 2.11 7.89 -5.88
N VAL A 186 2.60 9.14 -5.81
CA VAL A 186 4.04 9.41 -5.91
C VAL A 186 4.78 8.80 -4.71
N TYR A 187 4.24 8.94 -3.50
CA TYR A 187 4.79 8.26 -2.32
C TYR A 187 4.96 6.75 -2.55
N GLY A 188 3.92 6.07 -2.98
CA GLY A 188 3.96 4.63 -3.25
C GLY A 188 4.94 4.25 -4.36
N LEU A 189 5.07 5.08 -5.41
CA LEU A 189 6.05 4.89 -6.48
C LEU A 189 7.49 5.01 -5.96
N LEU A 190 7.79 6.03 -5.16
CA LEU A 190 9.10 6.22 -4.54
C LEU A 190 9.43 5.03 -3.62
N ARG A 191 8.49 4.59 -2.81
CA ARG A 191 8.64 3.43 -1.92
C ARG A 191 8.84 2.11 -2.68
N LYS A 192 8.30 2.00 -3.89
CA LYS A 192 8.53 0.85 -4.77
C LYS A 192 9.93 0.86 -5.36
N GLN A 193 10.45 2.01 -5.71
CA GLN A 193 11.73 2.16 -6.42
C GLN A 193 12.95 2.24 -5.50
N VAL A 194 12.76 2.71 -4.25
CA VAL A 194 13.88 2.87 -3.31
C VAL A 194 14.44 1.51 -2.88
N ALA A 195 15.77 1.37 -2.88
CA ALA A 195 16.47 0.14 -2.55
C ALA A 195 16.62 -0.08 -1.04
N VAL A 196 15.52 0.09 -0.27
CA VAL A 196 15.49 -0.09 1.18
C VAL A 196 14.28 -0.92 1.57
N ASP A 197 14.44 -1.82 2.53
CA ASP A 197 13.34 -2.64 3.05
C ASP A 197 12.25 -1.78 3.69
N SER A 198 11.02 -2.33 3.75
CA SER A 198 9.84 -1.61 4.20
C SER A 198 10.01 -1.02 5.61
N MET A 199 10.47 -1.82 6.55
CA MET A 199 10.60 -1.42 7.96
C MET A 199 11.74 -0.40 8.19
N PRO A 200 12.99 -0.61 7.73
CA PRO A 200 14.05 0.40 7.84
C PRO A 200 13.69 1.71 7.15
N GLY A 201 13.09 1.64 5.96
CA GLY A 201 12.69 2.84 5.23
C GLY A 201 11.59 3.62 5.95
N LEU A 202 10.59 2.94 6.51
CA LEU A 202 9.52 3.61 7.25
C LEU A 202 10.04 4.26 8.55
N LEU A 203 11.01 3.61 9.24
CA LEU A 203 11.64 4.22 10.40
C LEU A 203 12.37 5.50 10.02
N ILE A 204 13.16 5.49 8.94
CA ILE A 204 13.89 6.71 8.49
C ILE A 204 12.89 7.84 8.18
N GLU A 205 11.84 7.56 7.41
CA GLU A 205 10.78 8.55 7.11
C GLU A 205 10.14 9.11 8.38
N THR A 206 9.77 8.23 9.32
CA THR A 206 9.13 8.64 10.58
C THR A 206 10.08 9.47 11.45
N MET A 207 11.37 9.10 11.52
CA MET A 207 12.37 9.88 12.24
C MET A 207 12.62 11.28 11.63
N MET A 208 12.46 11.43 10.33
CA MET A 208 12.52 12.76 9.69
C MET A 208 11.32 13.65 10.04
N MET A 209 10.16 13.05 10.30
CA MET A 209 8.95 13.78 10.71
C MET A 209 8.91 14.02 12.24
N LEU A 210 9.62 13.23 13.02
CA LEU A 210 9.58 13.26 14.47
C LEU A 210 9.92 14.63 15.08
N PRO A 211 10.95 15.37 14.63
CA PRO A 211 11.26 16.70 15.17
C PRO A 211 10.08 17.67 15.07
N ILE A 212 9.38 17.65 13.93
CA ILE A 212 8.19 18.52 13.71
C ILE A 212 7.06 18.11 14.66
N ALA A 213 6.83 16.81 14.83
CA ALA A 213 5.81 16.30 15.73
C ALA A 213 6.13 16.65 17.21
N LEU A 214 7.39 16.57 17.61
CA LEU A 214 7.81 16.96 18.98
C LEU A 214 7.69 18.47 19.20
N VAL A 215 8.07 19.30 18.22
CA VAL A 215 7.84 20.75 18.30
C VAL A 215 6.35 21.03 18.48
N TYR A 216 5.50 20.36 17.67
CA TYR A 216 4.05 20.52 17.80
C TYR A 216 3.56 20.08 19.19
N TRP A 217 4.05 18.96 19.72
CA TRP A 217 3.69 18.45 21.05
C TRP A 217 3.95 19.47 22.17
N PHE A 218 5.14 20.04 22.20
CA PHE A 218 5.55 20.89 23.30
C PHE A 218 5.02 22.32 23.23
N TRP A 219 4.70 22.82 22.03
CA TRP A 219 4.30 24.23 21.86
C TRP A 219 2.84 24.42 21.45
N PHE A 220 2.19 23.45 20.85
CA PHE A 220 0.86 23.63 20.25
C PHE A 220 -0.19 22.64 20.73
N ALA A 221 0.17 21.48 21.28
CA ALA A 221 -0.79 20.47 21.76
C ALA A 221 -1.43 20.95 23.07
N GLN A 222 -2.73 21.22 23.03
CA GLN A 222 -3.49 21.77 24.17
C GLN A 222 -4.47 20.77 24.78
N VAL A 223 -5.00 19.86 23.97
CA VAL A 223 -6.09 18.95 24.37
C VAL A 223 -5.56 17.59 24.83
N SER A 224 -4.58 17.03 24.13
CA SER A 224 -4.05 15.69 24.41
C SER A 224 -2.56 15.66 24.74
N GLY A 225 -1.91 16.81 24.81
CA GLY A 225 -0.47 16.94 25.03
C GLY A 225 0.00 16.52 26.42
N ASN A 226 -0.85 16.62 27.44
CA ASN A 226 -0.52 16.26 28.84
C ASN A 226 -1.04 14.85 29.17
N LEU A 227 -0.21 13.84 28.98
CA LEU A 227 -0.56 12.44 29.24
C LEU A 227 -0.90 12.14 30.71
N VAL A 228 -0.53 13.03 31.63
CA VAL A 228 -0.83 12.86 33.10
C VAL A 228 -2.26 13.29 33.39
N GLU A 229 -2.75 14.33 32.70
CA GLU A 229 -4.10 14.86 32.88
C GLU A 229 -5.15 14.11 32.05
N ASN A 230 -4.73 13.43 30.97
CA ASN A 230 -5.60 12.64 30.14
C ASN A 230 -6.14 11.41 30.89
N ASP A 231 -7.36 11.00 30.56
CA ASP A 231 -7.89 9.69 30.94
C ASP A 231 -7.04 8.53 30.41
N ASN A 232 -6.90 7.46 31.16
CA ASN A 232 -6.11 6.29 30.81
C ASN A 232 -6.58 5.66 29.49
N ASN A 233 -7.89 5.62 29.24
CA ASN A 233 -8.45 5.09 27.98
C ASN A 233 -8.03 5.97 26.79
N LEU A 234 -8.03 7.29 26.95
CA LEU A 234 -7.55 8.22 25.93
C LEU A 234 -6.07 8.00 25.65
N ASN A 235 -5.25 7.89 26.68
CA ASN A 235 -3.81 7.62 26.52
C ASN A 235 -3.56 6.31 25.77
N LEU A 236 -4.28 5.24 26.10
CA LEU A 236 -4.17 3.96 25.37
C LEU A 236 -4.57 4.10 23.90
N LEU A 237 -5.62 4.85 23.60
CA LEU A 237 -6.04 5.13 22.21
C LEU A 237 -4.97 5.93 21.48
N LEU A 238 -4.40 6.98 22.11
CA LEU A 238 -3.35 7.79 21.51
C LEU A 238 -2.07 6.99 21.26
N MET A 239 -1.68 6.11 22.17
CA MET A 239 -0.54 5.18 21.98
C MET A 239 -0.81 4.17 20.88
N ALA A 240 -2.04 3.64 20.77
CA ALA A 240 -2.46 2.73 19.72
C ALA A 240 -2.35 3.38 18.33
N ALA A 241 -2.39 4.72 18.23
CA ALA A 241 -2.19 5.44 16.97
C ALA A 241 -0.88 5.05 16.26
N GLY A 242 0.17 4.73 17.01
CA GLY A 242 1.42 4.24 16.46
C GLY A 242 1.26 2.93 15.71
N ILE A 243 0.55 1.97 16.26
CA ILE A 243 0.29 0.66 15.63
C ILE A 243 -0.67 0.81 14.44
N VAL A 244 -1.78 1.53 14.65
CA VAL A 244 -2.81 1.77 13.61
C VAL A 244 -2.22 2.50 12.40
N THR A 245 -1.18 3.29 12.57
CA THR A 245 -0.45 3.95 11.48
C THR A 245 0.63 3.05 10.89
N THR A 246 1.45 2.44 11.72
CA THR A 246 2.65 1.69 11.29
C THR A 246 2.30 0.38 10.59
N ALA A 247 1.35 -0.39 11.11
CA ALA A 247 1.03 -1.70 10.58
C ALA A 247 0.54 -1.66 9.11
N PRO A 248 -0.45 -0.83 8.73
CA PRO A 248 -0.88 -0.76 7.33
C PRO A 248 0.19 -0.17 6.42
N LEU A 249 0.98 0.81 6.85
CA LEU A 249 2.08 1.37 6.06
C LEU A 249 3.20 0.35 5.82
N LEU A 250 3.55 -0.48 6.81
CA LEU A 250 4.50 -1.58 6.62
C LEU A 250 3.98 -2.59 5.61
N CYS A 251 2.72 -2.97 5.73
CA CYS A 251 2.09 -3.89 4.79
C CYS A 251 2.01 -3.27 3.38
N PHE A 252 1.61 -2.01 3.24
CA PHE A 252 1.57 -1.30 1.95
C PHE A 252 2.94 -1.26 1.29
N THR A 253 3.97 -0.81 1.99
CA THR A 253 5.33 -0.70 1.43
C THR A 253 5.92 -2.07 1.12
N ALA A 254 5.61 -3.10 1.92
CA ALA A 254 5.97 -4.48 1.65
C ALA A 254 5.28 -5.02 0.39
N ALA A 255 4.00 -4.69 0.18
CA ALA A 255 3.24 -5.05 -1.01
C ALA A 255 3.78 -4.33 -2.26
N ALA A 256 4.00 -3.00 -2.18
CA ALA A 256 4.49 -2.17 -3.28
C ALA A 256 5.78 -2.72 -3.89
N ARG A 257 6.67 -3.27 -3.06
CA ARG A 257 7.94 -3.87 -3.50
C ARG A 257 7.79 -5.26 -4.15
N ARG A 258 6.68 -5.97 -3.91
CA ARG A 258 6.51 -7.38 -4.29
C ARG A 258 5.57 -7.61 -5.44
N ILE A 259 4.58 -6.73 -5.64
CA ILE A 259 3.60 -6.84 -6.71
C ILE A 259 3.68 -5.65 -7.67
N LYS A 260 3.03 -5.79 -8.83
CA LYS A 260 2.90 -4.69 -9.80
C LYS A 260 2.17 -3.52 -9.14
N TYR A 261 2.58 -2.30 -9.47
CA TYR A 261 1.99 -1.09 -8.91
C TYR A 261 0.54 -0.91 -9.35
N SER A 262 0.24 -1.29 -10.58
CA SER A 262 -1.13 -1.38 -11.09
C SER A 262 -2.01 -2.36 -10.30
N THR A 263 -1.46 -3.53 -9.94
CA THR A 263 -2.17 -4.51 -9.10
C THR A 263 -2.39 -3.98 -7.68
N LEU A 264 -1.39 -3.31 -7.10
CA LEU A 264 -1.50 -2.65 -5.80
C LEU A 264 -2.61 -1.60 -5.80
N GLY A 265 -2.71 -0.80 -6.89
CA GLY A 265 -3.77 0.17 -7.08
C GLY A 265 -5.18 -0.46 -7.06
N PHE A 266 -5.36 -1.61 -7.71
CA PHE A 266 -6.67 -2.31 -7.64
C PHE A 266 -7.02 -2.80 -6.25
N PHE A 267 -6.07 -3.33 -5.48
CA PHE A 267 -6.32 -3.73 -4.10
C PHE A 267 -6.71 -2.55 -3.20
N GLN A 268 -6.33 -1.34 -3.55
CA GLN A 268 -6.68 -0.13 -2.79
C GLN A 268 -8.20 0.09 -2.69
N TYR A 269 -9.00 -0.36 -3.67
CA TYR A 269 -10.45 -0.26 -3.60
C TYR A 269 -11.08 -1.06 -2.46
N ILE A 270 -10.34 -1.99 -1.83
CA ILE A 270 -10.80 -2.71 -0.62
C ILE A 270 -11.09 -1.72 0.51
N GLY A 271 -10.23 -0.73 0.73
CA GLY A 271 -10.41 0.27 1.79
C GLY A 271 -11.76 1.02 1.67
N PRO A 272 -11.99 1.77 0.58
CA PRO A 272 -13.28 2.43 0.35
C PRO A 272 -14.48 1.50 0.37
N SER A 273 -14.33 0.24 -0.08
CA SER A 273 -15.43 -0.74 -0.03
C SER A 273 -15.81 -1.11 1.40
N ILE A 274 -14.82 -1.33 2.27
CA ILE A 274 -15.08 -1.59 3.69
C ILE A 274 -15.66 -0.35 4.36
N MET A 275 -15.12 0.85 4.08
CA MET A 275 -15.65 2.13 4.61
C MET A 275 -17.11 2.33 4.18
N PHE A 276 -17.45 2.00 2.93
CA PHE A 276 -18.82 2.06 2.46
C PHE A 276 -19.74 1.10 3.24
N CYS A 277 -19.32 -0.15 3.43
CA CYS A 277 -20.08 -1.11 4.22
C CYS A 277 -20.28 -0.63 5.67
N LEU A 278 -19.25 -0.05 6.29
CA LEU A 278 -19.35 0.52 7.64
C LEU A 278 -20.32 1.71 7.68
N ALA A 279 -20.23 2.62 6.72
CA ALA A 279 -21.11 3.78 6.65
C ALA A 279 -22.59 3.37 6.54
N VAL A 280 -22.89 2.39 5.68
CA VAL A 280 -24.25 1.93 5.43
C VAL A 280 -24.79 1.02 6.55
N LEU A 281 -24.02 -0.02 6.90
CA LEU A 281 -24.52 -1.10 7.76
C LEU A 281 -24.35 -0.79 9.25
N VAL A 282 -23.35 0.01 9.61
CA VAL A 282 -23.02 0.31 11.02
C VAL A 282 -23.47 1.72 11.41
N TYR A 283 -23.23 2.70 10.54
CA TYR A 283 -23.53 4.10 10.84
C TYR A 283 -24.83 4.60 10.23
N HIS A 284 -25.52 3.78 9.42
CA HIS A 284 -26.80 4.09 8.79
C HIS A 284 -26.80 5.43 8.04
N GLU A 285 -25.65 5.77 7.42
CA GLU A 285 -25.53 7.00 6.63
C GLU A 285 -26.41 6.96 5.37
N PRO A 286 -27.04 8.08 4.99
CA PRO A 286 -27.87 8.13 3.80
C PRO A 286 -27.04 7.89 2.54
N LEU A 287 -27.50 6.97 1.70
CA LEU A 287 -26.84 6.62 0.44
C LEU A 287 -27.18 7.61 -0.66
N SER A 288 -26.17 8.25 -1.23
CA SER A 288 -26.36 8.99 -2.49
C SER A 288 -26.34 8.02 -3.67
N GLN A 289 -27.24 8.25 -4.64
CA GLN A 289 -27.33 7.44 -5.85
C GLN A 289 -26.00 7.40 -6.63
N ALA A 290 -25.28 8.53 -6.71
CA ALA A 290 -23.98 8.61 -7.36
C ALA A 290 -22.94 7.69 -6.71
N ARG A 291 -22.91 7.60 -5.37
CA ARG A 291 -22.01 6.68 -4.65
C ARG A 291 -22.36 5.22 -4.97
N LEU A 292 -23.64 4.84 -4.94
CA LEU A 292 -24.06 3.48 -5.28
C LEU A 292 -23.63 3.07 -6.69
N ILE A 293 -23.85 3.93 -7.68
CA ILE A 293 -23.46 3.69 -9.06
C ILE A 293 -21.94 3.52 -9.15
N THR A 294 -21.17 4.43 -8.53
CA THR A 294 -19.70 4.36 -8.52
C THR A 294 -19.20 3.06 -7.91
N PHE A 295 -19.75 2.64 -6.75
CA PHE A 295 -19.39 1.36 -6.14
C PHE A 295 -19.74 0.16 -7.01
N GLY A 296 -20.88 0.19 -7.70
CA GLY A 296 -21.25 -0.83 -8.67
C GLY A 296 -20.20 -1.01 -9.76
N PHE A 297 -19.76 0.10 -10.38
CA PHE A 297 -18.68 0.08 -11.38
C PHE A 297 -17.35 -0.39 -10.80
N VAL A 298 -16.96 0.09 -9.64
CA VAL A 298 -15.69 -0.27 -8.97
C VAL A 298 -15.69 -1.74 -8.59
N TRP A 299 -16.76 -2.27 -8.01
CA TRP A 299 -16.84 -3.69 -7.63
C TRP A 299 -16.88 -4.60 -8.85
N PHE A 300 -17.56 -4.21 -9.90
CA PHE A 300 -17.53 -4.95 -11.16
C PHE A 300 -16.12 -4.95 -11.78
N ALA A 301 -15.44 -3.81 -11.80
CA ALA A 301 -14.06 -3.71 -12.24
C ALA A 301 -13.11 -4.59 -11.40
N LEU A 302 -13.28 -4.61 -10.08
CA LEU A 302 -12.52 -5.49 -9.16
C LEU A 302 -12.76 -6.97 -9.46
N ALA A 303 -14.00 -7.37 -9.70
CA ALA A 303 -14.34 -8.74 -10.05
C ALA A 303 -13.68 -9.16 -11.36
N VAL A 304 -13.76 -8.32 -12.41
CA VAL A 304 -13.12 -8.56 -13.72
C VAL A 304 -11.60 -8.66 -13.59
N PHE A 305 -10.97 -7.72 -12.86
CA PHE A 305 -9.52 -7.71 -12.65
C PHE A 305 -9.04 -8.93 -11.87
N SER A 306 -9.78 -9.28 -10.79
CA SER A 306 -9.45 -10.43 -9.94
C SER A 306 -9.60 -11.75 -10.69
N TYR A 307 -10.66 -11.89 -11.48
CA TYR A 307 -10.88 -13.06 -12.32
C TYR A 307 -9.72 -13.27 -13.32
N ASP A 308 -9.32 -12.22 -14.04
CA ASP A 308 -8.20 -12.28 -14.98
C ASP A 308 -6.87 -12.64 -14.27
N SER A 309 -6.62 -12.03 -13.11
CA SER A 309 -5.41 -12.28 -12.33
C SER A 309 -5.35 -13.71 -11.79
N LEU A 310 -6.47 -14.26 -11.32
CA LEU A 310 -6.60 -15.65 -10.86
C LEU A 310 -6.41 -16.64 -12.00
N ASN A 311 -7.01 -16.38 -13.16
CA ASN A 311 -6.87 -17.24 -14.34
C ASN A 311 -5.43 -17.28 -14.83
N GLN A 312 -4.76 -16.12 -14.88
CA GLN A 312 -3.35 -16.08 -15.25
C GLN A 312 -2.49 -16.86 -14.24
N TYR A 313 -2.73 -16.67 -12.95
CA TYR A 313 -2.01 -17.43 -11.92
C TYR A 313 -2.19 -18.96 -12.07
N ARG A 314 -3.42 -19.40 -12.37
CA ARG A 314 -3.72 -20.83 -12.60
C ARG A 314 -3.00 -21.36 -13.85
N ARG A 315 -2.99 -20.57 -14.95
CA ARG A 315 -2.27 -20.91 -16.19
C ARG A 315 -0.77 -21.02 -15.95
N ASP A 316 -0.16 -20.03 -15.32
CA ASP A 316 1.26 -20.04 -15.01
C ASP A 316 1.65 -21.20 -14.12
N ARG A 317 0.82 -21.55 -13.12
CA ARG A 317 1.03 -22.72 -12.26
C ARG A 317 0.96 -24.02 -13.04
N LYS A 318 0.01 -24.15 -14.00
CA LYS A 318 -0.12 -25.35 -14.86
C LYS A 318 1.10 -25.49 -15.77
N THR A 319 1.51 -24.41 -16.42
CA THR A 319 2.69 -24.40 -17.31
C THR A 319 3.97 -24.78 -16.55
N ARG A 320 4.16 -24.25 -15.34
CA ARG A 320 5.31 -24.62 -14.49
C ARG A 320 5.30 -26.09 -14.09
N LYS A 321 4.13 -26.65 -13.73
CA LYS A 321 4.02 -28.09 -13.42
C LYS A 321 4.36 -28.96 -14.63
N LEU A 322 3.87 -28.61 -15.81
CA LEU A 322 4.17 -29.33 -17.04
C LEU A 322 5.66 -29.26 -17.41
N ALA A 323 6.30 -28.10 -17.26
CA ALA A 323 7.73 -27.95 -17.48
C ALA A 323 8.55 -28.80 -16.52
N ALA A 324 8.23 -28.80 -15.22
CA ALA A 324 8.90 -29.65 -14.23
C ALA A 324 8.72 -31.14 -14.51
N MET A 325 7.53 -31.57 -14.97
CA MET A 325 7.31 -32.98 -15.38
C MET A 325 8.08 -33.37 -16.64
N ALA A 326 8.23 -32.44 -17.59
CA ALA A 326 9.01 -32.66 -18.82
C ALA A 326 10.53 -32.79 -18.51
N GLU A 327 11.04 -32.00 -17.58
CA GLU A 327 12.45 -32.07 -17.11
C GLU A 327 12.72 -33.31 -16.28
N ALA A 328 11.73 -33.83 -15.55
CA ALA A 328 11.86 -35.07 -14.73
C ALA A 328 11.76 -36.35 -15.55
N ARG A 329 11.42 -36.32 -16.85
CA ARG A 329 11.42 -37.51 -17.70
C ARG A 329 12.87 -37.95 -17.97
N PRO A 330 13.23 -39.20 -17.62
CA PRO A 330 14.56 -39.73 -17.90
C PRO A 330 14.85 -39.73 -19.41
N THR A 331 16.06 -39.33 -19.78
CA THR A 331 16.57 -39.27 -21.16
C THR A 331 16.78 -40.69 -21.79
N THR A 332 16.14 -41.72 -21.27
CA THR A 332 16.32 -43.10 -21.68
C THR A 332 15.29 -43.57 -22.69
N MET A 333 15.13 -42.88 -23.81
CA MET A 333 14.56 -43.45 -25.04
C MET A 333 14.90 -42.51 -26.20
N ARG A 334 16.15 -42.55 -26.67
CA ARG A 334 16.41 -42.32 -28.10
C ARG A 334 16.42 -43.72 -28.71
N PRO A 335 15.55 -44.01 -29.67
CA PRO A 335 15.76 -45.18 -30.55
C PRO A 335 17.02 -44.90 -31.35
N GLU A 336 17.84 -45.93 -31.46
CA GLU A 336 19.04 -46.02 -32.32
C GLU A 336 18.65 -45.85 -33.81
#